data_c6bc571e7b9b61bd0bdf4af31f85df64
#
_entry.id   c6bc571e7b9b61bd0bdf4af31f85df64
#
_cell.length_a   1.000
_cell.length_b   1.000
_cell.length_c   1.000
_cell.angle_alpha   90.00
_cell.angle_beta   90.00
_cell.angle_gamma   90.00
#
_symmetry.space_group_name_H-M   'P 1'
#
loop_
_entity.id
_entity.type
_entity.pdbx_description
1 polymer ?
#
loop_
_entity_poly.entity_id
_entity_poly.type
_entity_poly.pdbx_seq_one_letter_code
_entity_poly.pdbx_strand_id
1 'polypeptide(L)'
;MSDVDVEQQLQKMREDWDQRARENARHYVNTANTAWTDEEFFASGERTVAEEILTDMGNICQGKAPGEMRVLEIGCGAGRVTRALAKLFGEVHAVDVSGEMVRLATEALRDFPKAFVYQNNGKDLAVVPNLQFDFAFSSIVFQHIPSREIIENYVGEVQRLLRPGGLFKFQVQGDSTLETQPDDTWLGAPFSERQAVDMAFRCGFDPRYRHGAGEQYFWLWFFKR
;
A
#
# COMPACT_ATOMS: atom_id res chain seq x y z
N MET A 1 -21.61 -1.04 10.59
CA MET A 1 -21.61 0.39 10.19
C MET A 1 -22.68 0.59 9.12
N SER A 2 -23.35 1.75 9.07
CA SER A 2 -24.26 2.06 7.97
C SER A 2 -23.45 2.47 6.73
N ASP A 3 -24.00 2.29 5.51
CA ASP A 3 -23.33 2.70 4.26
C ASP A 3 -22.99 4.20 4.25
N VAL A 4 -23.79 5.02 4.90
CA VAL A 4 -23.56 6.47 5.07
C VAL A 4 -22.30 6.76 5.89
N ASP A 5 -22.02 5.92 6.88
CA ASP A 5 -20.85 6.06 7.76
C ASP A 5 -19.54 5.74 6.99
N VAL A 6 -19.54 4.71 6.15
CA VAL A 6 -18.39 4.35 5.30
C VAL A 6 -18.10 5.43 4.25
N GLU A 7 -19.10 5.96 3.59
CA GLU A 7 -18.94 7.03 2.59
C GLU A 7 -18.32 8.30 3.21
N GLN A 8 -18.75 8.68 4.41
CA GLN A 8 -18.20 9.82 5.15
C GLN A 8 -16.72 9.59 5.53
N GLN A 9 -16.38 8.38 5.98
CA GLN A 9 -15.00 8.02 6.29
C GLN A 9 -14.11 8.08 5.04
N LEU A 10 -14.58 7.57 3.90
CA LEU A 10 -13.85 7.60 2.63
C LEU A 10 -13.63 9.03 2.14
N GLN A 11 -14.66 9.87 2.23
CA GLN A 11 -14.55 11.28 1.87
C GLN A 11 -13.52 12.00 2.77
N LYS A 12 -13.63 11.84 4.08
CA LYS A 12 -12.69 12.42 5.04
C LYS A 12 -11.26 11.95 4.79
N MET A 13 -11.04 10.66 4.56
CA MET A 13 -9.72 10.12 4.26
C MET A 13 -9.11 10.78 3.02
N ARG A 14 -9.89 10.97 1.96
CA ARG A 14 -9.44 11.66 0.74
C ARG A 14 -9.08 13.12 1.01
N GLU A 15 -9.95 13.85 1.69
CA GLU A 15 -9.77 15.26 2.00
C GLU A 15 -8.53 15.49 2.88
N ASP A 16 -8.36 14.68 3.94
CA ASP A 16 -7.22 14.76 4.85
C ASP A 16 -5.90 14.49 4.12
N TRP A 17 -5.84 13.45 3.26
CA TRP A 17 -4.63 13.14 2.50
C TRP A 17 -4.34 14.16 1.39
N ASP A 18 -5.37 14.73 0.75
CA ASP A 18 -5.19 15.85 -0.17
C ASP A 18 -4.66 17.11 0.54
N GLN A 19 -5.15 17.39 1.75
CA GLN A 19 -4.65 18.51 2.55
C GLN A 19 -3.18 18.28 2.93
N ARG A 20 -2.82 17.13 3.46
CA ARG A 20 -1.44 16.74 3.80
C ARG A 20 -0.51 16.84 2.59
N ALA A 21 -0.99 16.42 1.42
CA ALA A 21 -0.23 16.50 0.18
C ALA A 21 0.08 17.96 -0.20
N ARG A 22 -0.89 18.87 -0.06
CA ARG A 22 -0.72 20.30 -0.35
C ARG A 22 0.19 20.99 0.68
N GLU A 23 0.11 20.59 1.94
CA GLU A 23 0.94 21.16 3.01
C GLU A 23 2.41 20.74 2.85
N ASN A 24 2.69 19.45 2.80
CA ASN A 24 4.03 18.90 2.60
C ASN A 24 3.99 17.41 2.26
N ALA A 25 3.69 17.06 1.01
CA ALA A 25 3.53 15.68 0.55
C ALA A 25 4.68 14.76 0.97
N ARG A 26 5.93 15.22 0.85
CA ARG A 26 7.10 14.39 1.16
C ARG A 26 7.21 14.06 2.65
N HIS A 27 6.92 15.04 3.51
CA HIS A 27 6.92 14.82 4.95
C HIS A 27 5.83 13.82 5.35
N TYR A 28 4.61 13.98 4.85
CA TYR A 28 3.51 13.07 5.21
C TYR A 28 3.66 11.66 4.61
N VAL A 29 4.39 11.51 3.50
CA VAL A 29 4.78 10.19 2.96
C VAL A 29 5.92 9.55 3.75
N ASN A 30 6.84 10.35 4.28
CA ASN A 30 7.93 9.89 5.13
C ASN A 30 8.29 10.96 6.18
N THR A 31 7.84 10.75 7.41
CA THR A 31 7.97 11.70 8.52
C THR A 31 9.40 11.84 9.07
N ALA A 32 10.36 11.07 8.58
CA ALA A 32 11.76 11.13 9.05
C ALA A 32 12.43 12.48 8.78
N ASN A 33 11.92 13.28 7.84
CA ASN A 33 12.42 14.62 7.55
C ASN A 33 11.26 15.56 7.18
N THR A 34 11.37 16.83 7.54
CA THR A 34 10.41 17.88 7.17
C THR A 34 10.82 18.70 5.94
N ALA A 35 12.08 18.60 5.53
CA ALA A 35 12.66 19.36 4.42
C ALA A 35 13.41 18.45 3.44
N TRP A 36 12.67 17.48 2.87
CA TRP A 36 13.21 16.55 1.88
C TRP A 36 13.63 17.27 0.59
N THR A 37 14.88 17.08 0.16
CA THR A 37 15.25 17.27 -1.26
C THR A 37 14.70 16.16 -2.11
N ASP A 38 14.63 16.34 -3.44
CA ASP A 38 14.19 15.29 -4.37
C ASP A 38 15.07 14.06 -4.27
N GLU A 39 16.39 14.27 -4.23
CA GLU A 39 17.37 13.17 -4.16
C GLU A 39 17.21 12.35 -2.89
N GLU A 40 17.15 12.98 -1.73
CA GLU A 40 16.98 12.31 -0.44
C GLU A 40 15.64 11.56 -0.34
N PHE A 41 14.57 12.18 -0.83
CA PHE A 41 13.23 11.58 -0.81
C PHE A 41 13.19 10.29 -1.63
N PHE A 42 13.66 10.32 -2.86
CA PHE A 42 13.68 9.12 -3.70
C PHE A 42 14.73 8.09 -3.27
N ALA A 43 15.89 8.52 -2.75
CA ALA A 43 16.85 7.61 -2.12
C ALA A 43 16.26 6.88 -0.92
N SER A 44 15.36 7.53 -0.16
CA SER A 44 14.63 6.86 0.93
C SER A 44 13.68 5.76 0.40
N GLY A 45 13.10 5.94 -0.78
CA GLY A 45 12.30 4.91 -1.46
C GLY A 45 13.15 3.71 -1.93
N GLU A 46 14.34 3.99 -2.44
CA GLU A 46 15.32 2.94 -2.81
C GLU A 46 15.75 2.13 -1.59
N ARG A 47 15.95 2.78 -0.42
CA ARG A 47 16.22 2.06 0.84
C ARG A 47 15.06 1.16 1.23
N THR A 48 13.81 1.64 1.15
CA THR A 48 12.64 0.78 1.42
C THR A 48 12.61 -0.44 0.49
N VAL A 49 12.89 -0.27 -0.80
CA VAL A 49 12.97 -1.40 -1.75
C VAL A 49 14.13 -2.33 -1.40
N ALA A 50 15.28 -1.79 -1.00
CA ALA A 50 16.43 -2.61 -0.58
C ALA A 50 16.10 -3.45 0.65
N GLU A 51 15.46 -2.86 1.64
CA GLU A 51 15.14 -3.51 2.93
C GLU A 51 13.96 -4.49 2.81
N GLU A 52 12.88 -4.10 2.11
CA GLU A 52 11.64 -4.86 2.12
C GLU A 52 11.44 -5.75 0.88
N ILE A 53 12.09 -5.45 -0.22
CA ILE A 53 11.90 -6.16 -1.50
C ILE A 53 13.12 -7.00 -1.84
N LEU A 54 14.33 -6.40 -1.92
CA LEU A 54 15.53 -7.12 -2.36
C LEU A 54 15.96 -8.23 -1.39
N THR A 55 15.64 -8.10 -0.11
CA THR A 55 15.87 -9.15 0.91
C THR A 55 14.91 -10.33 0.78
N ASP A 56 13.82 -10.19 -0.01
CA ASP A 56 12.71 -11.15 -0.05
C ASP A 56 12.39 -11.62 -1.48
N MET A 57 13.32 -11.44 -2.42
CA MET A 57 13.11 -11.76 -3.84
C MET A 57 12.72 -13.21 -4.09
N GLY A 58 13.12 -14.15 -3.24
CA GLY A 58 12.71 -15.55 -3.35
C GLY A 58 11.19 -15.75 -3.23
N ASN A 59 10.56 -15.09 -2.26
CA ASN A 59 9.10 -15.11 -2.08
C ASN A 59 8.37 -14.27 -3.11
N ILE A 60 8.95 -13.15 -3.52
CA ILE A 60 8.35 -12.19 -4.47
C ILE A 60 8.37 -12.76 -5.89
N CYS A 61 9.55 -13.14 -6.38
CA CYS A 61 9.74 -13.53 -7.78
C CYS A 61 9.31 -14.97 -8.07
N GLN A 62 9.51 -15.90 -7.14
CA GLN A 62 9.15 -17.31 -7.29
C GLN A 62 9.70 -17.92 -8.60
N GLY A 63 10.93 -17.53 -8.97
CA GLY A 63 11.61 -17.98 -10.18
C GLY A 63 11.36 -17.16 -11.44
N LYS A 64 10.44 -16.18 -11.42
CA LYS A 64 10.23 -15.25 -12.53
C LYS A 64 11.26 -14.11 -12.48
N ALA A 65 11.75 -13.65 -13.64
CA ALA A 65 12.65 -12.51 -13.68
C ALA A 65 11.90 -11.22 -13.30
N PRO A 66 12.45 -10.33 -12.44
CA PRO A 66 11.78 -9.08 -12.03
C PRO A 66 11.33 -8.22 -13.21
N GLY A 67 12.14 -8.11 -14.28
CA GLY A 67 11.80 -7.36 -15.48
C GLY A 67 10.62 -7.91 -16.30
N GLU A 68 10.11 -9.09 -15.96
CA GLU A 68 8.93 -9.71 -16.57
C GLU A 68 7.70 -9.62 -15.67
N MET A 69 7.85 -9.10 -14.44
CA MET A 69 6.79 -9.04 -13.45
C MET A 69 5.97 -7.76 -13.58
N ARG A 70 4.68 -7.92 -13.31
CA ARG A 70 3.74 -6.80 -13.10
C ARG A 70 3.45 -6.66 -11.61
N VAL A 71 3.66 -5.46 -11.09
CA VAL A 71 3.55 -5.16 -9.66
C VAL A 71 2.45 -4.13 -9.41
N LEU A 72 1.70 -4.32 -8.32
CA LEU A 72 0.69 -3.38 -7.83
C LEU A 72 1.20 -2.75 -6.52
N GLU A 73 1.20 -1.42 -6.44
CA GLU A 73 1.46 -0.68 -5.21
C GLU A 73 0.20 0.03 -4.74
N ILE A 74 -0.13 -0.11 -3.45
CA ILE A 74 -1.28 0.56 -2.83
C ILE A 74 -0.76 1.65 -1.89
N GLY A 75 -1.27 2.89 -2.09
CA GLY A 75 -0.85 4.06 -1.35
C GLY A 75 0.52 4.57 -1.79
N CYS A 76 0.66 4.89 -3.08
CA CYS A 76 1.95 5.30 -3.66
C CYS A 76 2.44 6.67 -3.16
N GLY A 77 1.56 7.48 -2.53
CA GLY A 77 1.88 8.84 -2.15
C GLY A 77 2.44 9.65 -3.33
N ALA A 78 3.52 10.39 -3.10
CA ALA A 78 4.22 11.16 -4.14
C ALA A 78 5.20 10.32 -5.01
N GLY A 79 5.02 8.99 -5.06
CA GLY A 79 5.80 8.09 -5.92
C GLY A 79 7.16 7.67 -5.37
N ARG A 80 7.37 7.81 -4.06
CA ARG A 80 8.64 7.54 -3.37
C ARG A 80 9.16 6.12 -3.61
N VAL A 81 8.33 5.11 -3.33
CA VAL A 81 8.65 3.69 -3.50
C VAL A 81 8.34 3.26 -4.93
N THR A 82 7.28 3.78 -5.55
CA THR A 82 6.88 3.48 -6.93
C THR A 82 8.03 3.66 -7.91
N ARG A 83 8.79 4.76 -7.78
CA ARG A 83 9.94 5.04 -8.65
C ARG A 83 11.04 3.97 -8.53
N ALA A 84 11.30 3.48 -7.32
CA ALA A 84 12.27 2.42 -7.09
C ALA A 84 11.76 1.06 -7.61
N LEU A 85 10.47 0.76 -7.42
CA LEU A 85 9.84 -0.43 -8.00
C LEU A 85 9.89 -0.41 -9.54
N ALA A 86 9.66 0.76 -10.18
CA ALA A 86 9.71 0.92 -11.63
C ALA A 86 11.11 0.73 -12.23
N LYS A 87 12.18 0.88 -11.43
CA LYS A 87 13.55 0.54 -11.83
C LYS A 87 13.82 -0.97 -11.82
N LEU A 88 13.08 -1.71 -10.98
CA LEU A 88 13.32 -3.12 -10.70
C LEU A 88 12.40 -4.04 -11.52
N PHE A 89 11.12 -3.69 -11.62
CA PHE A 89 10.09 -4.53 -12.20
C PHE A 89 9.72 -4.11 -13.64
N GLY A 90 9.16 -5.04 -14.40
CA GLY A 90 8.81 -4.82 -15.80
C GLY A 90 7.66 -3.85 -16.01
N GLU A 91 6.68 -3.85 -15.08
CA GLU A 91 5.50 -2.98 -15.13
C GLU A 91 5.00 -2.72 -13.72
N VAL A 92 4.69 -1.46 -13.39
CA VAL A 92 4.20 -1.05 -12.07
C VAL A 92 2.89 -0.29 -12.22
N HIS A 93 1.86 -0.73 -11.49
CA HIS A 93 0.62 0.00 -11.32
C HIS A 93 0.52 0.46 -9.87
N ALA A 94 0.20 1.72 -9.66
CA ALA A 94 0.17 2.31 -8.34
C ALA A 94 -1.12 3.09 -8.13
N VAL A 95 -1.68 3.02 -6.92
CA VAL A 95 -2.89 3.75 -6.58
C VAL A 95 -2.69 4.60 -5.34
N ASP A 96 -3.40 5.74 -5.28
CA ASP A 96 -3.56 6.53 -4.08
C ASP A 96 -4.98 7.12 -4.02
N VAL A 97 -5.46 7.41 -2.81
CA VAL A 97 -6.78 8.03 -2.60
C VAL A 97 -6.73 9.55 -2.86
N SER A 98 -5.56 10.18 -2.62
CA SER A 98 -5.34 11.61 -2.83
C SER A 98 -5.04 11.92 -4.29
N GLY A 99 -5.86 12.78 -4.89
CA GLY A 99 -5.61 13.29 -6.25
C GLY A 99 -4.33 14.11 -6.36
N GLU A 100 -3.95 14.83 -5.30
CA GLU A 100 -2.71 15.59 -5.28
C GLU A 100 -1.47 14.68 -5.19
N MET A 101 -1.52 13.59 -4.41
CA MET A 101 -0.46 12.57 -4.39
C MET A 101 -0.30 11.91 -5.76
N VAL A 102 -1.42 11.53 -6.40
CA VAL A 102 -1.41 10.96 -7.77
C VAL A 102 -0.78 11.90 -8.77
N ARG A 103 -1.08 13.20 -8.71
CA ARG A 103 -0.47 14.21 -9.58
C ARG A 103 1.05 14.27 -9.39
N LEU A 104 1.51 14.31 -8.14
CA LEU A 104 2.94 14.34 -7.80
C LEU A 104 3.66 13.05 -8.23
N ALA A 105 3.05 11.89 -7.97
CA ALA A 105 3.60 10.60 -8.39
C ALA A 105 3.70 10.50 -9.92
N THR A 106 2.67 10.95 -10.65
CA THR A 106 2.67 10.96 -12.12
C THR A 106 3.81 11.81 -12.67
N GLU A 107 4.07 12.98 -12.07
CA GLU A 107 5.20 13.83 -12.45
C GLU A 107 6.55 13.16 -12.16
N ALA A 108 6.69 12.53 -10.98
CA ALA A 108 7.90 11.82 -10.58
C ALA A 108 8.23 10.61 -11.48
N LEU A 109 7.21 10.05 -12.12
CA LEU A 109 7.30 8.83 -12.94
C LEU A 109 7.28 9.10 -14.45
N ARG A 110 7.33 10.36 -14.90
CA ARG A 110 7.24 10.73 -16.32
C ARG A 110 8.28 10.03 -17.22
N ASP A 111 9.44 9.70 -16.67
CA ASP A 111 10.52 9.01 -17.39
C ASP A 111 10.40 7.46 -17.29
N PHE A 112 9.34 6.94 -16.69
CA PHE A 112 9.08 5.52 -16.52
C PHE A 112 7.81 5.10 -17.29
N PRO A 113 7.91 4.79 -18.60
CA PRO A 113 6.73 4.58 -19.46
C PRO A 113 5.89 3.35 -19.13
N LYS A 114 6.38 2.47 -18.25
CA LYS A 114 5.67 1.29 -17.75
C LYS A 114 5.24 1.43 -16.28
N ALA A 115 5.23 2.64 -15.74
CA ALA A 115 4.66 2.95 -14.45
C ALA A 115 3.36 3.74 -14.62
N PHE A 116 2.28 3.24 -14.08
CA PHE A 116 0.92 3.79 -14.21
C PHE A 116 0.37 4.15 -12.85
N VAL A 117 -0.15 5.37 -12.70
CA VAL A 117 -0.68 5.86 -11.42
C VAL A 117 -2.17 6.17 -11.59
N TYR A 118 -2.97 5.77 -10.62
CA TYR A 118 -4.42 5.95 -10.62
C TYR A 118 -4.90 6.53 -9.31
N GLN A 119 -5.86 7.44 -9.36
CA GLN A 119 -6.62 7.83 -8.17
C GLN A 119 -7.74 6.82 -7.95
N ASN A 120 -7.77 6.18 -6.79
CA ASN A 120 -8.86 5.28 -6.41
C ASN A 120 -9.88 5.97 -5.49
N ASN A 121 -10.96 5.25 -5.19
CA ASN A 121 -12.06 5.77 -4.36
C ASN A 121 -11.83 5.57 -2.84
N GLY A 122 -10.72 4.96 -2.43
CA GLY A 122 -10.39 4.69 -1.02
C GLY A 122 -10.93 3.37 -0.49
N LYS A 123 -11.75 2.62 -1.25
CA LYS A 123 -12.32 1.34 -0.78
C LYS A 123 -12.04 0.15 -1.69
N ASP A 124 -11.81 0.37 -2.98
CA ASP A 124 -11.59 -0.71 -3.95
C ASP A 124 -10.53 -0.35 -5.00
N LEU A 125 -10.21 -1.31 -5.86
CA LEU A 125 -9.24 -1.20 -6.93
C LEU A 125 -9.88 -1.30 -8.32
N ALA A 126 -11.14 -0.90 -8.46
CA ALA A 126 -11.88 -0.95 -9.74
C ALA A 126 -11.23 -0.08 -10.83
N VAL A 127 -10.49 0.97 -10.45
CA VAL A 127 -9.75 1.84 -11.37
C VAL A 127 -8.55 1.14 -12.01
N VAL A 128 -8.00 0.10 -11.35
CA VAL A 128 -6.87 -0.67 -11.86
C VAL A 128 -7.34 -1.60 -12.98
N PRO A 129 -6.68 -1.62 -14.14
CA PRO A 129 -7.04 -2.54 -15.21
C PRO A 129 -7.10 -4.00 -14.73
N ASN A 130 -8.06 -4.77 -15.26
CA ASN A 130 -8.23 -6.18 -14.90
C ASN A 130 -7.11 -7.05 -15.52
N LEU A 131 -5.90 -6.84 -15.06
CA LEU A 131 -4.69 -7.56 -15.41
C LEU A 131 -4.30 -8.50 -14.27
N GLN A 132 -3.50 -9.52 -14.57
CA GLN A 132 -2.90 -10.34 -13.53
C GLN A 132 -1.59 -9.74 -13.05
N PHE A 133 -1.47 -9.57 -11.74
CA PHE A 133 -0.27 -9.09 -11.06
C PHE A 133 0.50 -10.25 -10.44
N ASP A 134 1.80 -10.18 -10.46
CA ASP A 134 2.69 -11.17 -9.84
C ASP A 134 2.89 -10.92 -8.37
N PHE A 135 2.92 -9.62 -8.00
CA PHE A 135 3.22 -9.14 -6.65
C PHE A 135 2.41 -7.88 -6.37
N ALA A 136 1.94 -7.74 -5.14
CA ALA A 136 1.36 -6.52 -4.62
C ALA A 136 2.12 -6.07 -3.37
N PHE A 137 2.29 -4.77 -3.21
CA PHE A 137 3.03 -4.15 -2.11
C PHE A 137 2.28 -2.95 -1.53
N SER A 138 2.38 -2.77 -0.22
CA SER A 138 1.92 -1.55 0.45
C SER A 138 2.74 -1.33 1.71
N SER A 139 3.28 -0.13 1.87
CA SER A 139 4.10 0.26 3.01
C SER A 139 3.63 1.58 3.59
N ILE A 140 3.37 1.60 4.90
CA ILE A 140 2.92 2.80 5.63
C ILE A 140 1.61 3.39 5.05
N VAL A 141 0.62 2.53 4.80
CA VAL A 141 -0.68 2.91 4.22
C VAL A 141 -1.84 2.39 5.05
N PHE A 142 -1.97 1.05 5.18
CA PHE A 142 -3.12 0.46 5.88
C PHE A 142 -3.19 0.83 7.37
N GLN A 143 -2.06 1.21 7.96
CA GLN A 143 -2.01 1.77 9.31
C GLN A 143 -2.71 3.13 9.45
N HIS A 144 -3.11 3.75 8.35
CA HIS A 144 -3.81 5.02 8.29
C HIS A 144 -5.29 4.87 7.87
N ILE A 145 -5.76 3.67 7.59
CA ILE A 145 -7.16 3.39 7.24
C ILE A 145 -7.96 3.11 8.50
N PRO A 146 -8.97 3.93 8.84
CA PRO A 146 -9.68 3.83 10.12
C PRO A 146 -10.63 2.62 10.22
N SER A 147 -10.93 1.94 9.12
CA SER A 147 -11.88 0.84 9.06
C SER A 147 -11.24 -0.48 8.67
N ARG A 148 -11.41 -1.51 9.51
CA ARG A 148 -11.00 -2.89 9.15
C ARG A 148 -11.77 -3.43 7.94
N GLU A 149 -13.02 -3.04 7.77
CA GLU A 149 -13.85 -3.44 6.64
C GLU A 149 -13.27 -2.91 5.32
N ILE A 150 -12.83 -1.64 5.29
CA ILE A 150 -12.17 -1.05 4.13
C ILE A 150 -10.85 -1.79 3.85
N ILE A 151 -10.07 -2.09 4.88
CA ILE A 151 -8.81 -2.85 4.74
C ILE A 151 -9.07 -4.24 4.16
N GLU A 152 -10.07 -4.97 4.68
CA GLU A 152 -10.46 -6.29 4.16
C GLU A 152 -10.91 -6.23 2.70
N ASN A 153 -11.65 -5.18 2.33
CA ASN A 153 -12.07 -5.00 0.95
C ASN A 153 -10.87 -4.80 0.01
N TYR A 154 -9.88 -3.98 0.40
CA TYR A 154 -8.63 -3.87 -0.34
C TYR A 154 -7.90 -5.20 -0.48
N VAL A 155 -7.81 -5.98 0.61
CA VAL A 155 -7.18 -7.31 0.59
C VAL A 155 -7.90 -8.25 -0.38
N GLY A 156 -9.24 -8.23 -0.40
CA GLY A 156 -10.07 -8.99 -1.35
C GLY A 156 -9.86 -8.56 -2.80
N GLU A 157 -9.76 -7.25 -3.06
CA GLU A 157 -9.47 -6.72 -4.39
C GLU A 157 -8.07 -7.09 -4.89
N VAL A 158 -7.05 -7.03 -4.00
CA VAL A 158 -5.70 -7.52 -4.32
C VAL A 158 -5.73 -9.00 -4.66
N GLN A 159 -6.50 -9.80 -3.90
CA GLN A 159 -6.66 -11.23 -4.19
C GLN A 159 -7.23 -11.45 -5.59
N ARG A 160 -8.24 -10.67 -5.98
CA ARG A 160 -8.82 -10.74 -7.33
C ARG A 160 -7.79 -10.48 -8.42
N LEU A 161 -6.92 -9.49 -8.23
CA LEU A 161 -5.93 -9.02 -9.21
C LEU A 161 -4.65 -9.88 -9.27
N LEU A 162 -4.24 -10.50 -8.17
CA LEU A 162 -3.04 -11.35 -8.16
C LEU A 162 -3.24 -12.63 -8.99
N ARG A 163 -2.17 -13.12 -9.61
CA ARG A 163 -2.13 -14.50 -10.15
C ARG A 163 -2.19 -15.52 -9.01
N PRO A 164 -2.62 -16.77 -9.26
CA PRO A 164 -2.49 -17.85 -8.27
C PRO A 164 -1.03 -17.99 -7.78
N GLY A 165 -0.84 -18.11 -6.48
CA GLY A 165 0.47 -18.13 -5.82
C GLY A 165 1.13 -16.76 -5.69
N GLY A 166 0.58 -15.67 -6.27
CA GLY A 166 1.11 -14.32 -6.15
C GLY A 166 1.12 -13.83 -4.70
N LEU A 167 2.07 -12.99 -4.36
CA LEU A 167 2.27 -12.46 -3.01
C LEU A 167 1.70 -11.05 -2.88
N PHE A 168 0.97 -10.81 -1.79
CA PHE A 168 0.71 -9.49 -1.24
C PHE A 168 1.54 -9.30 0.03
N LYS A 169 2.54 -8.43 -0.02
CA LYS A 169 3.34 -8.02 1.14
C LYS A 169 2.89 -6.62 1.56
N PHE A 170 2.42 -6.48 2.79
CA PHE A 170 1.90 -5.21 3.30
C PHE A 170 2.00 -5.16 4.81
N GLN A 171 1.80 -3.97 5.37
CA GLN A 171 1.73 -3.79 6.82
C GLN A 171 0.41 -3.16 7.24
N VAL A 172 0.00 -3.48 8.46
CA VAL A 172 -1.12 -2.87 9.17
C VAL A 172 -0.64 -2.31 10.51
N GLN A 173 -1.49 -1.52 11.17
CA GLN A 173 -1.27 -1.16 12.58
C GLN A 173 -1.41 -2.41 13.44
N GLY A 174 -0.35 -2.80 14.14
CA GLY A 174 -0.35 -4.01 14.98
C GLY A 174 -0.51 -3.74 16.47
N ASP A 175 -0.36 -2.49 16.93
CA ASP A 175 -0.58 -2.14 18.32
C ASP A 175 -2.08 -2.05 18.64
N SER A 176 -2.62 -3.15 19.15
CA SER A 176 -4.04 -3.27 19.50
C SER A 176 -4.42 -2.53 20.79
N THR A 177 -3.46 -1.92 21.49
CA THR A 177 -3.72 -1.08 22.67
C THR A 177 -4.04 0.36 22.33
N LEU A 178 -3.82 0.77 21.06
CA LEU A 178 -4.16 2.10 20.59
C LEU A 178 -5.67 2.31 20.56
N GLU A 179 -6.12 3.35 21.25
CA GLU A 179 -7.48 3.86 21.13
C GLU A 179 -7.56 4.76 19.90
N THR A 180 -8.13 4.22 18.82
CA THR A 180 -8.31 4.97 17.57
C THR A 180 -9.75 5.47 17.47
N GLN A 181 -9.93 6.70 16.97
CA GLN A 181 -11.27 7.20 16.65
C GLN A 181 -11.70 6.65 15.27
N PRO A 182 -13.00 6.43 15.06
CA PRO A 182 -13.50 5.88 13.79
C PRO A 182 -13.19 6.72 12.54
N ASP A 183 -12.83 7.99 12.73
CA ASP A 183 -12.51 8.95 11.69
C ASP A 183 -11.05 9.39 11.70
N ASP A 184 -10.20 8.76 12.51
CA ASP A 184 -8.77 9.08 12.57
C ASP A 184 -8.05 8.48 11.35
N THR A 185 -7.66 9.36 10.44
CA THR A 185 -6.92 9.01 9.22
C THR A 185 -5.40 9.05 9.40
N TRP A 186 -4.92 9.19 10.64
CA TRP A 186 -3.51 9.12 10.98
C TRP A 186 -3.18 7.83 11.75
N LEU A 187 -4.05 7.45 12.68
CA LEU A 187 -3.98 6.18 13.40
C LEU A 187 -5.12 5.27 12.92
N GLY A 188 -4.82 4.38 11.98
CA GLY A 188 -5.81 3.47 11.42
C GLY A 188 -6.18 2.32 12.35
N ALA A 189 -7.11 1.49 11.90
CA ALA A 189 -7.64 0.38 12.66
C ALA A 189 -6.56 -0.68 12.97
N PRO A 190 -6.32 -1.02 14.26
CA PRO A 190 -5.30 -1.99 14.61
C PRO A 190 -5.76 -3.44 14.38
N PHE A 191 -4.78 -4.32 14.12
CA PHE A 191 -5.00 -5.76 13.96
C PHE A 191 -4.16 -6.55 14.97
N SER A 192 -4.81 -7.41 15.74
CA SER A 192 -4.10 -8.50 16.42
C SER A 192 -3.65 -9.56 15.40
N GLU A 193 -2.68 -10.39 15.78
CA GLU A 193 -2.21 -11.49 14.92
C GLU A 193 -3.35 -12.41 14.48
N ARG A 194 -4.27 -12.75 15.40
CA ARG A 194 -5.45 -13.58 15.09
C ARG A 194 -6.34 -12.92 14.05
N GLN A 195 -6.63 -11.63 14.20
CA GLN A 195 -7.48 -10.91 13.24
C GLN A 195 -6.85 -10.84 11.85
N ALA A 196 -5.53 -10.63 11.75
CA ALA A 196 -4.81 -10.63 10.48
C ALA A 196 -4.87 -12.02 9.80
N VAL A 197 -4.69 -13.11 10.55
CA VAL A 197 -4.80 -14.49 10.05
C VAL A 197 -6.23 -14.79 9.59
N ASP A 198 -7.23 -14.42 10.38
CA ASP A 198 -8.64 -14.64 10.03
C ASP A 198 -9.02 -13.83 8.76
N MET A 199 -8.53 -12.61 8.61
CA MET A 199 -8.69 -11.80 7.39
C MET A 199 -8.08 -12.50 6.17
N ALA A 200 -6.86 -13.03 6.28
CA ALA A 200 -6.23 -13.75 5.18
C ALA A 200 -7.10 -14.91 4.68
N PHE A 201 -7.62 -15.71 5.61
CA PHE A 201 -8.46 -16.87 5.24
C PHE A 201 -9.79 -16.43 4.62
N ARG A 202 -10.45 -15.40 5.16
CA ARG A 202 -11.70 -14.88 4.57
C ARG A 202 -11.48 -14.35 3.15
N CYS A 203 -10.33 -13.70 2.90
CA CYS A 203 -9.98 -13.14 1.59
C CYS A 203 -9.30 -14.13 0.64
N GLY A 204 -9.19 -15.43 0.98
CA GLY A 204 -8.64 -16.45 0.07
C GLY A 204 -7.12 -16.48 -0.02
N PHE A 205 -6.44 -16.04 1.02
CA PHE A 205 -4.98 -16.06 1.13
C PHE A 205 -4.48 -17.15 2.10
N ASP A 206 -3.19 -17.48 1.93
CA ASP A 206 -2.37 -18.25 2.85
C ASP A 206 -1.38 -17.30 3.55
N PRO A 207 -1.55 -17.00 4.87
CA PRO A 207 -0.70 -16.08 5.62
C PRO A 207 0.59 -16.76 6.09
N ARG A 208 1.56 -16.95 5.19
CA ARG A 208 2.77 -17.75 5.47
C ARG A 208 3.71 -17.10 6.46
N TYR A 209 3.91 -15.79 6.34
CA TYR A 209 4.84 -15.06 7.20
C TYR A 209 4.17 -13.82 7.77
N ARG A 210 4.61 -13.43 8.97
CA ARG A 210 4.21 -12.20 9.66
C ARG A 210 5.27 -11.80 10.65
N HIS A 211 5.44 -10.50 10.84
CA HIS A 211 6.45 -9.93 11.73
C HIS A 211 5.95 -8.62 12.33
N GLY A 212 6.22 -8.37 13.63
CA GLY A 212 5.85 -7.13 14.31
C GLY A 212 4.41 -7.14 14.88
N ALA A 213 3.84 -8.32 15.20
CA ALA A 213 2.56 -8.38 15.89
C ALA A 213 2.65 -7.69 17.26
N GLY A 214 1.74 -6.76 17.53
CA GLY A 214 1.78 -5.90 18.74
C GLY A 214 2.60 -4.62 18.57
N GLU A 215 3.23 -4.41 17.42
CA GLU A 215 3.99 -3.20 17.10
C GLU A 215 3.25 -2.34 16.06
N GLN A 216 3.63 -1.07 15.94
CA GLN A 216 3.05 -0.16 14.95
C GLN A 216 3.13 -0.75 13.53
N TYR A 217 4.25 -1.36 13.16
CA TYR A 217 4.51 -1.93 11.85
C TYR A 217 4.36 -3.44 11.88
N PHE A 218 3.13 -3.93 11.71
CA PHE A 218 2.85 -5.35 11.63
C PHE A 218 2.82 -5.80 10.18
N TRP A 219 3.91 -6.41 9.72
CA TRP A 219 4.11 -6.92 8.36
C TRP A 219 3.44 -8.26 8.13
N LEU A 220 2.82 -8.42 6.95
CA LEU A 220 2.04 -9.58 6.53
C LEU A 220 2.44 -10.03 5.12
N TRP A 221 2.63 -11.35 4.93
CA TRP A 221 2.89 -12.00 3.64
C TRP A 221 1.73 -12.92 3.32
N PHE A 222 0.84 -12.49 2.45
CA PHE A 222 -0.35 -13.19 2.04
C PHE A 222 -0.17 -13.75 0.63
N PHE A 223 -0.10 -15.09 0.50
CA PHE A 223 0.02 -15.76 -0.78
C PHE A 223 -1.37 -16.15 -1.29
N LYS A 224 -1.73 -15.76 -2.52
CA LYS A 224 -3.01 -16.13 -3.12
C LYS A 224 -3.09 -17.65 -3.30
N ARG A 225 -4.19 -18.24 -2.82
CA ARG A 225 -4.52 -19.66 -3.01
C ARG A 225 -4.98 -19.97 -4.41
#